data_36ce7a6176527c217cd12f12eaa04ce9
#
_entry.id   36ce7a6176527c217cd12f12eaa04ce9
#
_cell.length_a   1.000
_cell.length_b   1.000
_cell.length_c   1.000
_cell.angle_alpha   90.00
_cell.angle_beta   90.00
_cell.angle_gamma   90.00
#
_symmetry.space_group_name_H-M   'P 1'
#
loop_
_entity.id
_entity.type
_entity.pdbx_description
1 polymer ?
#
loop_
_entity_poly.entity_id
_entity_poly.type
_entity_poly.pdbx_seq_one_letter_code
_entity_poly.pdbx_strand_id
1 'polypeptide(L)'
;MNKNGTAKMNDNQIRAEGRRLFKRFYNIPDGVNPKTRRSYLNEAIDSYEGFDISSESERLARMLNVNIDFYYCDPQPEDVDINKVDFPLVESIMIDPEFETVNILLTQSPCGKLHADRITDVEALTGYRVCPYCKEEVYSIRDDPERKNQRRFLKHCEKCKENNGRLIQDVQLQKTQQPYAPHITKQKIYQWLLAHNLQEYYQPTRYYITFDFETLETKEELQLSECATLNAYLKPFM
;
A
#
# COMPACT_ATOMS: atom_id res chain seq x y z
N MET A 1 -8.38 6.06 30.28
CA MET A 1 -9.79 6.43 30.39
C MET A 1 -10.36 6.43 28.98
N ASN A 2 -11.19 5.45 28.62
CA ASN A 2 -11.89 5.44 27.33
C ASN A 2 -12.88 6.59 27.30
N LYS A 3 -12.71 7.50 26.35
CA LYS A 3 -13.52 8.71 26.20
C LYS A 3 -14.97 8.47 25.74
N ASN A 4 -15.31 7.26 25.35
CA ASN A 4 -16.67 6.89 24.97
C ASN A 4 -17.13 5.76 25.90
N GLY A 5 -18.03 6.07 26.83
CA GLY A 5 -18.57 5.16 27.84
C GLY A 5 -19.45 4.01 27.30
N THR A 6 -18.99 3.33 26.25
CA THR A 6 -19.60 2.10 25.74
C THR A 6 -19.25 0.96 26.69
N ALA A 7 -20.23 0.46 27.41
CA ALA A 7 -20.07 -0.73 28.22
C ALA A 7 -19.56 -1.88 27.35
N LYS A 8 -18.53 -2.58 27.85
CA LYS A 8 -17.94 -3.75 27.14
C LYS A 8 -19.04 -4.80 27.02
N MET A 9 -19.37 -5.15 25.79
CA MET A 9 -20.36 -6.20 25.51
C MET A 9 -19.85 -7.54 26.04
N ASN A 10 -20.74 -8.34 26.58
CA ASN A 10 -20.43 -9.72 26.97
C ASN A 10 -20.52 -10.66 25.74
N ASP A 11 -20.00 -11.87 25.85
CA ASP A 11 -19.94 -12.83 24.74
C ASP A 11 -21.33 -13.14 24.15
N ASN A 12 -22.37 -13.20 24.97
CA ASN A 12 -23.72 -13.45 24.47
C ASN A 12 -24.25 -12.26 23.66
N GLN A 13 -23.95 -11.05 24.06
CA GLN A 13 -24.30 -9.85 23.31
C GLN A 13 -23.54 -9.76 21.98
N ILE A 14 -22.24 -10.10 22.00
CA ILE A 14 -21.40 -10.14 20.79
C ILE A 14 -21.95 -11.16 19.81
N ARG A 15 -22.28 -12.38 20.29
CA ARG A 15 -22.89 -13.43 19.45
C ARG A 15 -24.26 -13.02 18.90
N ALA A 16 -25.08 -12.38 19.70
CA ALA A 16 -26.38 -11.92 19.26
C ALA A 16 -26.26 -10.86 18.16
N GLU A 17 -25.37 -9.91 18.34
CA GLU A 17 -25.12 -8.85 17.33
C GLU A 17 -24.49 -9.43 16.07
N GLY A 18 -23.54 -10.36 16.18
CA GLY A 18 -22.97 -11.07 15.05
C GLY A 18 -24.04 -11.79 14.21
N ARG A 19 -24.99 -12.50 14.86
CA ARG A 19 -26.12 -13.14 14.17
C ARG A 19 -27.04 -12.13 13.49
N ARG A 20 -27.23 -10.96 14.09
CA ARG A 20 -28.04 -9.87 13.52
C ARG A 20 -27.37 -9.27 12.29
N LEU A 21 -26.06 -9.02 12.37
CA LEU A 21 -25.27 -8.53 11.22
C LEU A 21 -25.24 -9.56 10.09
N PHE A 22 -25.00 -10.83 10.39
CA PHE A 22 -25.03 -11.92 9.43
C PHE A 22 -26.37 -11.98 8.69
N LYS A 23 -27.48 -11.93 9.45
CA LYS A 23 -28.82 -11.92 8.87
C LYS A 23 -29.05 -10.73 7.93
N ARG A 24 -28.61 -9.53 8.35
CA ARG A 24 -28.72 -8.31 7.56
C ARG A 24 -27.85 -8.36 6.30
N PHE A 25 -26.63 -8.86 6.43
CA PHE A 25 -25.68 -8.91 5.34
C PHE A 25 -26.12 -9.86 4.23
N TYR A 26 -26.60 -11.04 4.58
CA TYR A 26 -27.09 -12.05 3.63
C TYR A 26 -28.60 -11.94 3.32
N ASN A 27 -29.28 -10.89 3.78
CA ASN A 27 -30.69 -10.66 3.57
C ASN A 27 -31.57 -11.87 3.93
N ILE A 28 -31.27 -12.52 5.05
CA ILE A 28 -31.99 -13.74 5.50
C ILE A 28 -33.34 -13.36 6.02
N PRO A 29 -34.46 -13.97 5.53
CA PRO A 29 -35.81 -13.65 5.98
C PRO A 29 -36.04 -14.05 7.43
N ASP A 30 -37.06 -13.41 8.06
CA ASP A 30 -37.58 -13.83 9.36
C ASP A 30 -38.45 -15.07 9.22
N GLY A 31 -38.43 -15.89 10.26
CA GLY A 31 -39.32 -17.02 10.35
C GLY A 31 -38.63 -18.39 10.31
N VAL A 32 -39.47 -19.39 10.09
CA VAL A 32 -39.09 -20.80 10.11
C VAL A 32 -39.41 -21.43 8.76
N ASN A 33 -38.47 -22.19 8.24
CA ASN A 33 -38.66 -22.94 7.01
C ASN A 33 -39.75 -24.02 7.25
N PRO A 34 -40.86 -24.00 6.52
CA PRO A 34 -41.97 -24.93 6.74
C PRO A 34 -41.61 -26.39 6.47
N LYS A 35 -40.57 -26.64 5.65
CA LYS A 35 -40.11 -28.01 5.32
C LYS A 35 -39.22 -28.61 6.41
N THR A 36 -38.30 -27.82 6.95
CA THR A 36 -37.32 -28.30 7.93
C THR A 36 -37.67 -27.97 9.36
N ARG A 37 -38.68 -27.09 9.57
CA ARG A 37 -39.07 -26.57 10.88
C ARG A 37 -37.93 -25.87 11.65
N ARG A 38 -36.88 -25.44 10.96
CA ARG A 38 -35.74 -24.69 11.50
C ARG A 38 -35.85 -23.22 11.07
N SER A 39 -35.30 -22.32 11.86
CA SER A 39 -35.22 -20.91 11.44
C SER A 39 -34.33 -20.77 10.23
N TYR A 40 -34.68 -19.91 9.28
CA TYR A 40 -33.87 -19.61 8.09
C TYR A 40 -32.46 -19.16 8.46
N LEU A 41 -32.35 -18.40 9.55
CA LEU A 41 -31.03 -17.96 10.05
C LEU A 41 -30.15 -19.14 10.49
N ASN A 42 -30.71 -20.13 11.20
CA ASN A 42 -29.91 -21.30 11.62
C ASN A 42 -29.51 -22.16 10.42
N GLU A 43 -30.38 -22.34 9.44
CA GLU A 43 -30.02 -23.05 8.21
C GLU A 43 -28.91 -22.35 7.44
N ALA A 44 -28.99 -21.04 7.30
CA ALA A 44 -27.97 -20.25 6.64
C ALA A 44 -26.62 -20.30 7.38
N ILE A 45 -26.62 -20.26 8.72
CA ILE A 45 -25.40 -20.40 9.52
C ILE A 45 -24.79 -21.80 9.37
N ASP A 46 -25.60 -22.84 9.37
CA ASP A 46 -25.12 -24.22 9.24
C ASP A 46 -24.56 -24.53 7.84
N SER A 47 -25.07 -23.85 6.80
CA SER A 47 -24.59 -23.97 5.42
C SER A 47 -23.52 -22.96 5.05
N TYR A 48 -23.08 -22.14 6.01
CA TYR A 48 -22.11 -21.07 5.73
C TYR A 48 -20.70 -21.65 5.58
N GLU A 49 -20.12 -21.43 4.42
CA GLU A 49 -18.78 -21.93 4.07
C GLU A 49 -17.64 -20.96 4.44
N GLY A 50 -17.97 -19.72 4.74
CA GLY A 50 -17.01 -18.68 5.11
C GLY A 50 -17.27 -17.36 4.41
N PHE A 51 -16.55 -16.33 4.84
CA PHE A 51 -16.61 -14.99 4.27
C PHE A 51 -15.54 -14.86 3.18
N ASP A 52 -15.97 -14.50 1.97
CA ASP A 52 -15.04 -14.21 0.88
C ASP A 52 -14.59 -12.75 0.94
N ILE A 53 -13.34 -12.59 1.36
CA ILE A 53 -12.74 -11.26 1.55
C ILE A 53 -12.78 -10.47 0.23
N SER A 54 -12.41 -11.09 -0.89
CA SER A 54 -12.26 -10.40 -2.17
C SER A 54 -13.58 -9.88 -2.74
N SER A 55 -14.67 -10.65 -2.57
CA SER A 55 -15.96 -10.30 -3.18
C SER A 55 -16.95 -9.64 -2.21
N GLU A 56 -16.81 -9.87 -0.90
CA GLU A 56 -17.81 -9.46 0.09
C GLU A 56 -17.39 -8.27 0.95
N SER A 57 -16.07 -8.00 1.07
CA SER A 57 -15.56 -6.99 2.00
C SER A 57 -16.03 -5.57 1.69
N GLU A 58 -16.07 -5.19 0.42
CA GLU A 58 -16.54 -3.85 0.03
C GLU A 58 -18.01 -3.65 0.39
N ARG A 59 -18.85 -4.67 0.16
CA ARG A 59 -20.26 -4.66 0.53
C ARG A 59 -20.44 -4.55 2.05
N LEU A 60 -19.62 -5.27 2.83
CA LEU A 60 -19.63 -5.20 4.28
C LEU A 60 -19.22 -3.82 4.78
N ALA A 61 -18.14 -3.28 4.25
CA ALA A 61 -17.63 -1.95 4.58
C ALA A 61 -18.68 -0.86 4.32
N ARG A 62 -19.33 -0.90 3.16
CA ARG A 62 -20.45 0.02 2.82
C ARG A 62 -21.65 -0.13 3.76
N MET A 63 -22.02 -1.37 4.10
CA MET A 63 -23.14 -1.63 5.00
C MET A 63 -22.89 -1.09 6.42
N LEU A 64 -21.64 -1.11 6.88
CA LEU A 64 -21.23 -0.68 8.22
C LEU A 64 -20.75 0.79 8.28
N ASN A 65 -20.58 1.46 7.14
CA ASN A 65 -19.98 2.79 7.01
C ASN A 65 -18.58 2.85 7.68
N VAL A 66 -17.73 1.91 7.31
CA VAL A 66 -16.33 1.82 7.79
C VAL A 66 -15.39 1.57 6.62
N ASN A 67 -14.14 1.93 6.80
CA ASN A 67 -13.04 1.42 5.98
C ASN A 67 -12.48 0.16 6.63
N ILE A 68 -11.90 -0.75 5.85
CA ILE A 68 -11.36 -2.01 6.39
C ILE A 68 -9.95 -2.23 5.84
N ASP A 69 -9.01 -2.46 6.74
CA ASP A 69 -7.65 -2.85 6.41
C ASP A 69 -7.40 -4.29 6.90
N PHE A 70 -6.99 -5.16 5.98
CA PHE A 70 -6.67 -6.54 6.27
C PHE A 70 -5.16 -6.74 6.34
N TYR A 71 -4.72 -7.22 7.48
CA TYR A 71 -3.34 -7.65 7.73
C TYR A 71 -3.28 -9.17 7.75
N TYR A 72 -2.19 -9.75 7.35
CA TYR A 72 -2.03 -11.19 7.33
C TYR A 72 -0.84 -11.62 8.18
N CYS A 73 -1.00 -12.74 8.87
CA CYS A 73 0.07 -13.41 9.58
C CYS A 73 0.28 -14.79 8.97
N ASP A 74 1.42 -14.96 8.30
CA ASP A 74 1.82 -16.29 7.84
C ASP A 74 1.99 -17.25 9.00
N PRO A 75 1.56 -18.52 8.84
CA PRO A 75 1.86 -19.55 9.82
C PRO A 75 3.37 -19.66 10.00
N GLN A 76 3.84 -19.39 11.21
CA GLN A 76 5.26 -19.46 11.52
C GLN A 76 5.63 -20.85 12.03
N PRO A 77 6.85 -21.35 11.71
CA PRO A 77 7.40 -22.51 12.40
C PRO A 77 7.47 -22.28 13.92
N GLU A 78 7.38 -23.34 14.71
CA GLU A 78 7.34 -23.26 16.19
C GLU A 78 8.53 -22.50 16.82
N ASP A 79 9.66 -22.41 16.12
CA ASP A 79 10.91 -21.78 16.61
C ASP A 79 11.10 -20.31 16.19
N VAL A 80 10.11 -19.66 15.54
CA VAL A 80 10.29 -18.28 15.09
C VAL A 80 10.01 -17.29 16.21
N ASP A 81 10.96 -16.38 16.42
CA ASP A 81 10.79 -15.26 17.33
C ASP A 81 9.63 -14.37 16.86
N ILE A 82 8.59 -14.30 17.65
CA ILE A 82 7.36 -13.54 17.36
C ILE A 82 7.65 -12.06 17.06
N ASN A 83 8.75 -11.52 17.59
CA ASN A 83 9.18 -10.14 17.33
C ASN A 83 9.74 -9.93 15.92
N LYS A 84 9.99 -10.99 15.17
CA LYS A 84 10.49 -10.96 13.79
C LYS A 84 9.41 -11.29 12.77
N VAL A 85 8.19 -11.56 13.24
CA VAL A 85 7.06 -11.83 12.34
C VAL A 85 6.58 -10.54 11.73
N ASP A 86 6.45 -10.52 10.42
CA ASP A 86 5.86 -9.41 9.69
C ASP A 86 4.34 -9.60 9.55
N PHE A 87 3.63 -8.49 9.60
CA PHE A 87 2.19 -8.43 9.43
C PHE A 87 1.87 -7.50 8.24
N PRO A 88 2.04 -7.98 6.99
CA PRO A 88 1.79 -7.17 5.82
C PRO A 88 0.32 -6.77 5.71
N LEU A 89 0.07 -5.56 5.26
CA LEU A 89 -1.23 -5.12 4.79
C LEU A 89 -1.49 -5.80 3.43
N VAL A 90 -2.48 -6.68 3.38
CA VAL A 90 -2.77 -7.45 2.15
C VAL A 90 -3.89 -6.84 1.33
N GLU A 91 -4.83 -6.16 1.98
CA GLU A 91 -5.92 -5.49 1.30
C GLU A 91 -6.41 -4.29 2.10
N SER A 92 -6.78 -3.21 1.43
CA SER A 92 -7.34 -2.00 2.03
C SER A 92 -8.57 -1.57 1.27
N ILE A 93 -9.71 -1.53 1.95
CA ILE A 93 -10.99 -1.13 1.40
C ILE A 93 -11.36 0.22 1.95
N MET A 94 -11.21 1.23 1.12
CA MET A 94 -11.55 2.61 1.47
C MET A 94 -12.86 2.99 0.81
N ILE A 95 -13.90 3.21 1.63
CA ILE A 95 -15.21 3.66 1.19
C ILE A 95 -15.31 5.18 1.22
N ASP A 96 -14.87 5.77 2.33
CA ASP A 96 -14.87 7.22 2.54
C ASP A 96 -13.70 7.58 3.47
N PRO A 97 -12.89 8.61 3.15
CA PRO A 97 -11.80 9.07 4.01
C PRO A 97 -12.23 9.51 5.42
N GLU A 98 -13.50 9.89 5.59
CA GLU A 98 -14.05 10.32 6.89
C GLU A 98 -14.50 9.14 7.77
N PHE A 99 -14.64 7.94 7.20
CA PHE A 99 -15.07 6.77 7.97
C PHE A 99 -13.92 6.22 8.85
N GLU A 100 -14.32 5.65 9.99
CA GLU A 100 -13.38 4.92 10.86
C GLU A 100 -12.81 3.71 10.10
N THR A 101 -11.50 3.50 10.22
CA THR A 101 -10.85 2.30 9.67
C THR A 101 -10.84 1.19 10.72
N VAL A 102 -11.38 0.05 10.36
CA VAL A 102 -11.33 -1.18 11.15
C VAL A 102 -10.20 -2.04 10.64
N ASN A 103 -9.23 -2.32 11.51
CA ASN A 103 -8.07 -3.14 11.18
C ASN A 103 -8.33 -4.59 11.61
N ILE A 104 -8.13 -5.53 10.69
CA ILE A 104 -8.39 -6.96 10.88
C ILE A 104 -7.12 -7.75 10.60
N LEU A 105 -6.75 -8.62 11.54
CA LEU A 105 -5.67 -9.58 11.35
C LEU A 105 -6.27 -10.90 10.88
N LEU A 106 -5.76 -11.40 9.77
CA LEU A 106 -6.06 -12.71 9.25
C LEU A 106 -4.96 -13.68 9.69
N THR A 107 -5.36 -14.76 10.36
CA THR A 107 -4.47 -15.83 10.77
C THR A 107 -4.97 -17.15 10.19
N GLN A 108 -4.06 -18.01 9.76
CA GLN A 108 -4.41 -19.30 9.22
C GLN A 108 -4.20 -20.37 10.29
N SER A 109 -5.24 -21.15 10.55
CA SER A 109 -5.13 -22.34 11.42
C SER A 109 -4.40 -23.49 10.70
N PRO A 110 -3.86 -24.47 11.43
CA PRO A 110 -3.20 -25.64 10.83
C PRO A 110 -4.08 -26.44 9.86
N CYS A 111 -5.40 -26.33 9.98
CA CYS A 111 -6.35 -26.97 9.06
C CYS A 111 -6.66 -26.10 7.81
N GLY A 112 -5.94 -25.00 7.60
CA GLY A 112 -6.09 -24.11 6.44
C GLY A 112 -7.22 -23.10 6.55
N LYS A 113 -7.99 -23.06 7.63
CA LYS A 113 -9.06 -22.09 7.83
C LYS A 113 -8.50 -20.75 8.28
N LEU A 114 -9.00 -19.66 7.70
CA LEU A 114 -8.68 -18.30 8.12
C LEU A 114 -9.55 -17.91 9.32
N HIS A 115 -8.93 -17.24 10.27
CA HIS A 115 -9.57 -16.55 11.38
C HIS A 115 -9.34 -15.06 11.23
N ALA A 116 -10.30 -14.27 11.66
CA ALA A 116 -10.27 -12.82 11.59
C ALA A 116 -10.36 -12.23 13.00
N ASP A 117 -9.31 -11.54 13.43
CA ASP A 117 -9.22 -10.88 14.72
C ASP A 117 -9.13 -9.36 14.55
N ARG A 118 -9.81 -8.61 15.42
CA ARG A 118 -9.72 -7.15 15.39
C ARG A 118 -8.39 -6.68 15.97
N ILE A 119 -7.66 -5.90 15.20
CA ILE A 119 -6.45 -5.20 15.66
C ILE A 119 -6.88 -3.92 16.38
N THR A 120 -6.48 -3.77 17.64
CA THR A 120 -6.76 -2.57 18.45
C THR A 120 -5.66 -1.53 18.35
N ASP A 121 -4.44 -1.95 18.05
CA ASP A 121 -3.26 -1.12 17.90
C ASP A 121 -2.37 -1.68 16.79
N VAL A 122 -2.44 -1.06 15.62
CA VAL A 122 -1.67 -1.46 14.44
C VAL A 122 -0.19 -1.20 14.63
N GLU A 123 0.18 -0.12 15.32
CA GLU A 123 1.57 0.24 15.58
C GLU A 123 2.24 -0.80 16.49
N ALA A 124 1.51 -1.26 17.51
CA ALA A 124 2.01 -2.30 18.38
C ALA A 124 2.17 -3.65 17.67
N LEU A 125 1.23 -3.99 16.78
CA LEU A 125 1.28 -5.23 16.00
C LEU A 125 2.42 -5.22 14.99
N THR A 126 2.46 -4.22 14.14
CA THR A 126 3.42 -4.15 13.02
C THR A 126 4.82 -3.73 13.45
N GLY A 127 4.93 -3.00 14.57
CA GLY A 127 6.17 -2.38 15.01
C GLY A 127 6.54 -1.13 14.21
N TYR A 128 5.61 -0.61 13.41
CA TYR A 128 5.81 0.58 12.59
C TYR A 128 4.82 1.68 12.93
N ARG A 129 5.30 2.92 12.87
CA ARG A 129 4.47 4.12 12.90
C ARG A 129 4.48 4.79 11.55
N VAL A 130 3.30 5.13 11.07
CA VAL A 130 3.13 5.85 9.81
C VAL A 130 2.71 7.28 10.11
N CYS A 131 3.24 8.24 9.37
CA CYS A 131 2.83 9.63 9.52
C CYS A 131 1.32 9.77 9.23
N PRO A 132 0.51 10.26 10.19
CA PRO A 132 -0.94 10.33 10.01
C PRO A 132 -1.38 11.34 8.94
N TYR A 133 -0.48 12.23 8.53
CA TYR A 133 -0.78 13.32 7.59
C TYR A 133 -0.46 12.96 6.14
N CYS A 134 0.78 12.54 5.83
CA CYS A 134 1.16 12.14 4.47
C CYS A 134 0.95 10.66 4.19
N LYS A 135 0.93 9.82 5.22
CA LYS A 135 0.86 8.34 5.13
C LYS A 135 2.00 7.68 4.34
N GLU A 136 3.09 8.41 4.12
CA GLU A 136 4.26 7.94 3.35
C GLU A 136 5.48 7.69 4.24
N GLU A 137 5.74 8.58 5.21
CA GLU A 137 6.88 8.44 6.11
C GLU A 137 6.59 7.42 7.20
N VAL A 138 7.48 6.44 7.32
CA VAL A 138 7.36 5.32 8.25
C VAL A 138 8.53 5.31 9.23
N TYR A 139 8.24 5.03 10.49
CA TYR A 139 9.22 4.87 11.56
C TYR A 139 9.14 3.47 12.14
N SER A 140 10.26 2.72 12.13
CA SER A 140 10.36 1.42 12.80
C SER A 140 10.62 1.63 14.31
N ILE A 141 9.71 1.10 15.13
CA ILE A 141 9.84 1.15 16.58
C ILE A 141 10.87 0.12 17.06
N ARG A 142 10.96 -1.01 16.35
CA ARG A 142 11.80 -2.16 16.72
C ARG A 142 13.28 -1.87 16.51
N ASP A 143 13.63 -1.14 15.45
CA ASP A 143 15.01 -0.91 15.02
C ASP A 143 15.64 0.37 15.60
N ASP A 144 14.98 1.04 16.55
CA ASP A 144 15.48 2.29 17.13
C ASP A 144 15.53 2.27 18.67
N PRO A 145 16.39 1.42 19.27
CA PRO A 145 16.50 1.31 20.73
C PRO A 145 16.92 2.63 21.40
N GLU A 146 17.67 3.49 20.72
CA GLU A 146 18.10 4.80 21.23
C GLU A 146 17.11 5.93 20.89
N ARG A 147 16.01 5.64 20.23
CA ARG A 147 14.96 6.61 19.83
C ARG A 147 15.47 7.78 18.98
N LYS A 148 16.57 7.60 18.26
CA LYS A 148 17.14 8.64 17.38
C LYS A 148 16.22 8.96 16.21
N ASN A 149 15.72 7.92 15.58
CA ASN A 149 14.82 8.05 14.43
C ASN A 149 13.44 8.56 14.84
N GLN A 150 13.00 8.27 16.07
CA GLN A 150 11.74 8.78 16.61
C GLN A 150 11.69 10.32 16.60
N ARG A 151 12.79 10.99 16.99
CA ARG A 151 12.83 12.46 16.98
C ARG A 151 12.72 13.03 15.57
N ARG A 152 13.35 12.36 14.60
CA ARG A 152 13.27 12.73 13.18
C ARG A 152 11.85 12.58 12.67
N PHE A 153 11.22 11.45 12.97
CA PHE A 153 9.84 11.17 12.61
C PHE A 153 8.85 12.18 13.22
N LEU A 154 9.00 12.50 14.51
CA LEU A 154 8.14 13.50 15.17
C LEU A 154 8.28 14.88 14.53
N LYS A 155 9.51 15.32 14.23
CA LYS A 155 9.74 16.59 13.50
C LYS A 155 9.12 16.57 12.10
N HIS A 156 9.17 15.42 11.42
CA HIS A 156 8.48 15.25 10.14
C HIS A 156 6.97 15.41 10.33
N CYS A 157 6.36 14.73 11.31
CA CYS A 157 4.93 14.82 11.57
C CYS A 157 4.47 16.24 11.89
N GLU A 158 5.25 17.02 12.66
CA GLU A 158 4.95 18.43 12.94
C GLU A 158 4.89 19.26 11.64
N LYS A 159 5.94 19.18 10.81
CA LYS A 159 5.98 19.88 9.52
C LYS A 159 4.89 19.40 8.56
N CYS A 160 4.65 18.11 8.55
CA CYS A 160 3.65 17.49 7.69
C CYS A 160 2.22 17.94 8.08
N LYS A 161 1.98 18.12 9.37
CA LYS A 161 0.73 18.67 9.89
C LYS A 161 0.49 20.10 9.41
N GLU A 162 1.53 20.96 9.49
CA GLU A 162 1.46 22.35 9.03
C GLU A 162 1.15 22.46 7.53
N ASN A 163 1.63 21.48 6.74
CA ASN A 163 1.47 21.44 5.28
C ASN A 163 0.32 20.56 4.80
N ASN A 164 -0.58 20.11 5.70
CA ASN A 164 -1.71 19.23 5.37
C ASN A 164 -1.30 17.94 4.63
N GLY A 165 -0.21 17.32 5.04
CA GLY A 165 0.29 16.09 4.43
C GLY A 165 1.11 16.29 3.15
N ARG A 166 1.31 17.52 2.69
CA ARG A 166 2.14 17.80 1.52
C ARG A 166 3.52 18.28 1.96
N LEU A 167 4.55 17.49 1.66
CA LEU A 167 5.94 17.95 1.75
C LEU A 167 6.23 18.82 0.53
N ILE A 168 5.95 20.11 0.63
CA ILE A 168 6.44 21.08 -0.35
C ILE A 168 7.90 21.33 0.01
N GLN A 169 8.81 20.72 -0.74
CA GLN A 169 10.18 21.20 -0.74
C GLN A 169 10.22 22.47 -1.58
N ASP A 170 10.40 23.61 -0.94
CA ASP A 170 10.80 24.82 -1.63
C ASP A 170 12.21 24.60 -2.18
N VAL A 171 12.27 24.12 -3.40
CA VAL A 171 13.51 24.09 -4.16
C VAL A 171 13.74 25.51 -4.65
N GLN A 172 14.58 26.25 -3.93
CA GLN A 172 15.14 27.46 -4.52
C GLN A 172 16.00 27.04 -5.71
N LEU A 173 15.45 27.14 -6.88
CA LEU A 173 16.20 27.00 -8.11
C LEU A 173 17.29 28.09 -8.07
N GLN A 174 18.49 27.71 -7.67
CA GLN A 174 19.66 28.53 -7.88
C GLN A 174 19.68 28.88 -9.36
N LYS A 175 20.18 30.11 -9.67
CA LYS A 175 20.36 30.60 -11.04
C LYS A 175 20.57 29.48 -12.02
N THR A 176 19.73 29.42 -13.04
CA THR A 176 19.90 28.48 -14.16
C THR A 176 21.37 28.38 -14.48
N GLN A 177 21.95 27.22 -14.26
CA GLN A 177 23.34 26.97 -14.65
C GLN A 177 23.41 27.25 -16.13
N GLN A 178 24.35 28.10 -16.53
CA GLN A 178 24.58 28.29 -17.95
C GLN A 178 24.86 26.91 -18.56
N PRO A 179 24.26 26.62 -19.72
CA PRO A 179 24.48 25.32 -20.35
C PRO A 179 25.98 25.08 -20.46
N TYR A 180 26.42 23.93 -19.97
CA TYR A 180 27.81 23.53 -20.05
C TYR A 180 28.22 23.38 -21.51
N ALA A 181 28.93 24.37 -22.02
CA ALA A 181 29.58 24.23 -23.31
C ALA A 181 30.98 23.62 -23.06
N PRO A 182 31.21 22.36 -23.44
CA PRO A 182 32.55 21.80 -23.31
C PRO A 182 33.55 22.66 -24.10
N HIS A 183 34.74 22.84 -23.55
CA HIS A 183 35.79 23.61 -24.23
C HIS A 183 35.99 23.05 -25.65
N ILE A 184 36.08 23.94 -26.62
CA ILE A 184 36.15 23.60 -28.06
C ILE A 184 37.20 22.50 -28.37
N THR A 185 38.31 22.49 -27.65
CA THR A 185 39.34 21.46 -27.80
C THR A 185 38.93 20.07 -27.35
N LYS A 186 37.81 19.92 -26.60
CA LYS A 186 37.27 18.63 -26.20
C LYS A 186 36.21 18.08 -27.17
N GLN A 187 35.84 18.85 -28.18
CA GLN A 187 34.88 18.39 -29.20
C GLN A 187 35.60 17.54 -30.24
N LYS A 188 35.13 16.33 -30.42
CA LYS A 188 35.76 15.35 -31.37
C LYS A 188 35.72 15.86 -32.81
N ILE A 189 34.64 16.52 -33.21
CA ILE A 189 34.53 17.12 -34.57
C ILE A 189 35.57 18.21 -34.75
N TYR A 190 35.74 19.12 -33.80
CA TYR A 190 36.75 20.17 -33.88
C TYR A 190 38.16 19.60 -33.89
N GLN A 191 38.45 18.61 -33.07
CA GLN A 191 39.76 17.90 -33.08
C GLN A 191 40.07 17.27 -34.45
N TRP A 192 39.05 16.65 -35.04
CA TRP A 192 39.21 16.07 -36.38
C TRP A 192 39.46 17.13 -37.44
N LEU A 193 38.69 18.22 -37.46
CA LEU A 193 38.90 19.35 -38.38
C LEU A 193 40.27 19.99 -38.18
N LEU A 194 40.73 20.13 -36.93
CA LEU A 194 42.05 20.67 -36.61
C LEU A 194 43.14 19.77 -37.16
N ALA A 195 42.99 18.46 -37.02
CA ALA A 195 43.97 17.48 -37.52
C ALA A 195 44.10 17.52 -39.07
N HIS A 196 43.06 17.99 -39.77
CA HIS A 196 43.03 18.10 -41.23
C HIS A 196 43.19 19.52 -41.76
N ASN A 197 43.53 20.49 -40.91
CA ASN A 197 43.62 21.92 -41.26
C ASN A 197 42.32 22.52 -41.85
N LEU A 198 41.18 22.03 -41.38
CA LEU A 198 39.85 22.41 -41.83
C LEU A 198 39.04 23.19 -40.77
N GLN A 199 39.72 23.88 -39.83
CA GLN A 199 39.11 24.58 -38.71
C GLN A 199 38.08 25.63 -39.13
N GLU A 200 38.25 26.22 -40.31
CA GLU A 200 37.36 27.22 -40.89
C GLU A 200 35.96 26.69 -41.14
N TYR A 201 35.81 25.36 -41.28
CA TYR A 201 34.50 24.71 -41.47
C TYR A 201 33.81 24.41 -40.14
N TYR A 202 34.43 24.74 -38.99
CA TYR A 202 33.80 24.49 -37.71
C TYR A 202 32.67 25.52 -37.47
N GLN A 203 31.44 25.01 -37.41
CA GLN A 203 30.27 25.78 -37.02
C GLN A 203 29.84 25.32 -35.63
N PRO A 204 30.03 26.16 -34.57
CA PRO A 204 29.56 25.82 -33.25
C PRO A 204 28.01 25.76 -33.24
N THR A 205 27.48 24.69 -32.72
CA THR A 205 26.05 24.54 -32.50
C THR A 205 25.62 25.55 -31.44
N ARG A 206 24.81 26.55 -31.86
CA ARG A 206 24.32 27.58 -30.96
C ARG A 206 23.04 27.19 -30.22
N TYR A 207 22.34 26.21 -30.76
CA TYR A 207 21.10 25.70 -30.22
C TYR A 207 21.17 24.19 -30.18
N TYR A 208 20.79 23.60 -29.04
CA TYR A 208 20.59 22.16 -28.90
C TYR A 208 19.32 21.92 -28.12
N ILE A 209 18.64 20.88 -28.49
CA ILE A 209 17.50 20.35 -27.79
C ILE A 209 17.98 19.13 -27.04
N THR A 210 17.87 19.15 -25.72
CA THR A 210 18.03 17.95 -24.92
C THR A 210 16.66 17.29 -24.84
N PHE A 211 16.60 16.01 -25.11
CA PHE A 211 15.41 15.23 -24.92
C PHE A 211 15.79 13.94 -24.19
N ASP A 212 14.88 13.51 -23.37
CA ASP A 212 14.95 12.22 -22.71
C ASP A 212 13.67 11.46 -23.06
N PHE A 213 13.79 10.15 -23.15
CA PHE A 213 12.62 9.30 -23.38
C PHE A 213 12.35 8.52 -22.09
N GLU A 214 11.23 8.79 -21.47
CA GLU A 214 10.70 7.88 -20.49
C GLU A 214 10.03 6.72 -21.22
N THR A 215 10.34 5.51 -20.79
CA THR A 215 9.81 4.30 -21.39
C THR A 215 9.13 3.46 -20.33
N LEU A 216 8.00 2.89 -20.69
CA LEU A 216 7.33 1.85 -19.90
C LEU A 216 7.78 0.48 -20.42
N GLU A 217 8.29 -0.31 -19.48
CA GLU A 217 8.59 -1.71 -19.77
C GLU A 217 7.28 -2.51 -19.84
N THR A 218 7.00 -3.06 -21.02
CA THR A 218 5.90 -4.02 -21.16
C THR A 218 6.51 -5.41 -21.23
N LYS A 219 6.22 -6.24 -20.25
CA LYS A 219 6.68 -7.62 -20.19
C LYS A 219 5.81 -8.46 -21.13
N GLU A 220 6.40 -8.94 -22.20
CA GLU A 220 5.79 -9.90 -23.12
C GLU A 220 6.86 -10.93 -23.48
N GLU A 221 6.53 -12.19 -23.33
CA GLU A 221 7.39 -13.28 -23.76
C GLU A 221 7.05 -13.61 -25.21
N LEU A 222 7.89 -13.14 -26.12
CA LEU A 222 7.75 -13.41 -27.55
C LEU A 222 8.96 -14.20 -28.04
N GLN A 223 8.75 -15.39 -28.53
CA GLN A 223 9.82 -16.19 -29.13
C GLN A 223 10.12 -15.68 -30.53
N LEU A 224 11.30 -15.09 -30.69
CA LEU A 224 11.75 -14.52 -31.98
C LEU A 224 12.43 -15.56 -32.86
N SER A 225 13.08 -16.56 -32.29
CA SER A 225 13.70 -17.69 -32.99
C SER A 225 13.90 -18.86 -32.02
N GLU A 226 14.41 -19.99 -32.51
CA GLU A 226 14.71 -21.17 -31.68
C GLU A 226 15.65 -20.88 -30.50
N CYS A 227 16.50 -19.85 -30.63
CA CYS A 227 17.51 -19.49 -29.61
C CYS A 227 17.32 -18.10 -29.01
N ALA A 228 16.25 -17.36 -29.35
CA ALA A 228 16.06 -16.00 -28.88
C ALA A 228 14.59 -15.75 -28.47
N THR A 229 14.43 -15.28 -27.23
CA THR A 229 13.14 -14.87 -26.67
C THR A 229 13.21 -13.40 -26.28
N LEU A 230 12.21 -12.62 -26.68
CA LEU A 230 12.01 -11.25 -26.20
C LEU A 230 11.15 -11.30 -24.95
N ASN A 231 11.69 -10.89 -23.81
CA ASN A 231 10.98 -10.93 -22.53
C ASN A 231 10.30 -9.62 -22.20
N ALA A 232 10.72 -8.53 -22.83
CA ALA A 232 10.11 -7.21 -22.63
C ALA A 232 10.47 -6.28 -23.78
N TYR A 233 9.64 -5.29 -24.03
CA TYR A 233 9.98 -4.18 -24.89
C TYR A 233 9.63 -2.85 -24.22
N LEU A 234 10.41 -1.81 -24.56
CA LEU A 234 10.25 -0.48 -24.03
C LEU A 234 9.34 0.34 -24.95
N LYS A 235 8.20 0.79 -24.44
CA LYS A 235 7.34 1.74 -25.16
C LYS A 235 7.68 3.15 -24.75
N PRO A 236 7.96 4.07 -25.70
CA PRO A 236 8.11 5.48 -25.34
C PRO A 236 6.81 6.00 -24.71
N PHE A 237 6.97 6.71 -23.64
CA PHE A 237 5.89 7.38 -22.95
C PHE A 237 5.94 8.88 -23.33
N MET A 238 4.90 9.37 -24.00
CA MET A 238 4.74 10.78 -24.34
C MET A 238 3.58 11.37 -23.54
#